data_f41248ff377ee5d0f00051aa4226aaa7
#
_entry.id   f41248ff377ee5d0f00051aa4226aaa7
#
_cell.length_a   1.000
_cell.length_b   1.000
_cell.length_c   1.000
_cell.angle_alpha   90.00
_cell.angle_beta   90.00
_cell.angle_gamma   90.00
#
_symmetry.space_group_name_H-M   'P 1'
#
loop_
_entity.id
_entity.type
_entity.pdbx_description
1 polymer ?
#
loop_
_entity_poly.entity_id
_entity_poly.type
_entity_poly.pdbx_seq_one_letter_code
_entity_poly.pdbx_strand_id
1 'polypeptide(L)' 'HYKIGEAVEVQDGPFASQIGTILSANRSGRVRLLMELLGGEVVTTVPHDMVLKVG' A
#
# COMPACT_ATOMS: atom_id res chain seq x y z
N HIS A 1 -8.36 7.03 8.18
CA HIS A 1 -7.83 5.73 8.60
C HIS A 1 -7.94 4.71 7.49
N TYR A 2 -6.99 3.80 7.47
CA TYR A 2 -6.96 2.74 6.48
C TYR A 2 -7.39 1.43 7.11
N LYS A 3 -8.13 0.64 6.36
CA LYS A 3 -8.64 -0.64 6.84
C LYS A 3 -7.90 -1.79 6.16
N ILE A 4 -7.68 -2.86 6.88
CA ILE A 4 -7.09 -4.07 6.32
C ILE A 4 -7.98 -4.57 5.18
N GLY A 5 -7.36 -4.90 4.06
CA GLY A 5 -8.08 -5.34 2.86
C GLY A 5 -8.47 -4.22 1.92
N GLU A 6 -8.24 -2.97 2.31
CA GLU A 6 -8.60 -1.81 1.47
C GLU A 6 -7.57 -1.63 0.36
N ALA A 7 -8.05 -1.25 -0.84
CA ALA A 7 -7.18 -0.98 -1.97
C ALA A 7 -6.71 0.47 -1.93
N VAL A 8 -5.42 0.67 -2.18
CA VAL A 8 -4.83 2.01 -2.22
C VAL A 8 -3.87 2.09 -3.39
N GLU A 9 -3.65 3.33 -3.85
CA GLU A 9 -2.67 3.60 -4.88
C GLU A 9 -1.43 4.22 -4.24
N VAL A 10 -0.27 3.68 -4.57
CA VAL A 10 1.01 4.21 -4.09
C VAL A 10 1.36 5.44 -4.91
N GLN A 11 1.74 6.53 -4.24
CA GLN A 11 1.95 7.83 -4.88
C GLN A 11 3.40 8.11 -5.24
N ASP A 12 4.33 7.42 -4.61
CA ASP A 12 5.76 7.72 -4.80
C ASP A 12 6.59 6.46 -4.60
N GLY A 13 7.85 6.51 -5.00
CA GLY A 13 8.78 5.41 -4.83
C GLY A 13 8.74 4.41 -5.97
N PRO A 14 9.37 3.24 -5.77
CA PRO A 14 9.47 2.24 -6.85
C PRO A 14 8.13 1.69 -7.32
N PHE A 15 7.10 1.76 -6.48
CA PHE A 15 5.78 1.22 -6.80
C PHE A 15 4.77 2.32 -7.11
N ALA A 16 5.23 3.52 -7.44
CA ALA A 16 4.34 4.64 -7.74
C ALA A 16 3.33 4.26 -8.81
N SER A 17 2.09 4.67 -8.63
CA SER A 17 0.95 4.40 -9.52
C SER A 17 0.45 2.95 -9.50
N GLN A 18 1.04 2.10 -8.66
CA GLN A 18 0.56 0.74 -8.50
C GLN A 18 -0.51 0.69 -7.41
N ILE A 19 -1.41 -0.27 -7.53
CA ILE A 19 -2.46 -0.50 -6.54
C ILE A 19 -2.01 -1.62 -5.62
N GLY A 20 -2.15 -1.40 -4.32
CA GLY A 20 -1.85 -2.41 -3.33
C GLY A 20 -3.02 -2.61 -2.39
N THR A 21 -2.97 -3.69 -1.63
CA THR A 21 -3.97 -4.00 -0.62
C THR A 21 -3.35 -3.85 0.76
N ILE A 22 -4.06 -3.16 1.65
CA ILE A 22 -3.54 -2.94 3.00
C ILE A 22 -3.58 -4.23 3.79
N LEU A 23 -2.42 -4.65 4.29
CA LEU A 23 -2.28 -5.81 5.17
C LEU A 23 -2.31 -5.38 6.63
N SER A 24 -1.70 -4.25 6.95
CA SER A 24 -1.70 -3.72 8.31
C SER A 24 -1.28 -2.26 8.28
N ALA A 25 -1.62 -1.55 9.35
CA ALA A 25 -1.18 -0.18 9.55
C ALA A 25 -0.72 -0.06 10.99
N ASN A 26 0.40 0.59 11.23
CA ASN A 26 0.93 0.72 12.57
C ASN A 26 0.87 2.16 13.08
N ARG A 27 1.20 2.33 14.37
CA ARG A 27 1.10 3.64 15.01
C ARG A 27 2.19 4.61 14.59
N SER A 28 3.24 4.10 13.97
CA SER A 28 4.33 4.97 13.51
C SER A 28 4.04 5.60 12.15
N GLY A 29 2.83 5.43 11.63
CA GLY A 29 2.42 6.06 10.39
C GLY A 29 2.83 5.30 9.15
N ARG A 30 3.02 4.00 9.25
CA ARG A 30 3.37 3.16 8.11
C ARG A 30 2.30 2.15 7.84
N VAL A 31 2.11 1.84 6.57
CA VAL A 31 1.19 0.81 6.13
C VAL A 31 1.95 -0.27 5.39
N ARG A 32 1.53 -1.49 5.60
CA ARG A 32 2.07 -2.66 4.95
C ARG A 32 1.13 -3.05 3.84
N LEU A 33 1.67 -3.20 2.63
CA LEU A 33 0.86 -3.42 1.44
C LEU A 33 1.26 -4.72 0.77
N LEU A 34 0.25 -5.41 0.23
CA LEU A 34 0.45 -6.52 -0.68
C LEU A 34 0.33 -5.95 -2.09
N MET A 35 1.42 -6.02 -2.84
CA MET A 35 1.47 -5.57 -4.23
C MET A 35 1.45 -6.79 -5.12
N GLU A 36 0.48 -6.86 -6.03
CA GLU A 36 0.41 -7.94 -7.01
C GLU A 36 1.04 -7.45 -8.30
N LEU A 37 2.21 -7.96 -8.60
CA LEU A 37 2.99 -7.54 -9.74
C LEU A 37 3.13 -8.69 -10.72
N LEU A 38 3.52 -8.35 -11.93
CA LEU A 38 3.82 -9.35 -12.95
C LEU A 38 4.93 -10.25 -12.42
N GLY A 39 4.66 -11.50 -12.25
CA GLY A 39 5.64 -12.44 -11.72
C GLY A 39 5.49 -12.76 -10.25
N GLY A 40 4.49 -12.18 -9.56
CA GLY A 40 4.23 -12.59 -8.19
C GLY A 40 3.76 -11.46 -7.29
N GLU A 41 3.74 -11.74 -6.01
CA GLU A 41 3.31 -10.81 -4.98
C GLU A 41 4.50 -10.32 -4.19
N VAL A 42 4.46 -9.04 -3.81
CA VAL A 42 5.50 -8.43 -2.99
C VAL A 42 4.83 -7.71 -1.84
N VAL A 43 5.37 -7.88 -0.63
CA VAL A 43 4.92 -7.12 0.53
C VAL A 43 5.90 -5.98 0.75
N THR A 44 5.38 -4.76 0.84
CA THR A 44 6.20 -3.58 1.08
C THR A 44 5.57 -2.72 2.15
N THR A 45 6.39 -1.92 2.82
CA THR A 45 5.95 -0.99 3.85
C THR A 45 6.24 0.42 3.39
N VAL A 46 5.23 1.29 3.43
CA VAL A 46 5.36 2.68 2.99
C VAL A 46 4.75 3.61 4.03
N PRO A 47 5.18 4.88 4.08
CA PRO A 47 4.51 5.86 4.92
C PRO A 47 3.06 6.02 4.50
N HIS A 48 2.18 6.23 5.47
CA HIS A 48 0.74 6.30 5.19
C HIS A 48 0.35 7.49 4.30
N ASP A 49 1.17 8.54 4.29
CA ASP A 49 0.88 9.71 3.46
C ASP A 49 1.31 9.52 2.01
N MET A 50 1.90 8.38 1.68
CA MET A 50 2.27 8.04 0.30
C MET A 50 1.23 7.19 -0.42
N VAL A 51 0.10 6.94 0.20
CA VAL A 51 -0.95 6.14 -0.42
C VAL A 51 -2.27 6.89 -0.40
N LEU A 52 -3.09 6.65 -1.43
CA LEU A 52 -4.43 7.20 -1.52
C LEU A 52 -5.43 6.07 -1.68
N LYS A 53 -6.59 6.22 -1.05
CA LYS A 53 -7.67 5.25 -1.21
C LYS A 53 -8.16 5.25 -2.65
N VAL A 54 -8.45 4.07 -3.16
CA VAL A 54 -8.99 3.88 -4.50
C VAL A 54 -10.50 3.78 -4.40
N GLY A 55 -11.16 4.47 -5.26
CA GLY A 55 -12.62 4.47 -5.32
C GLY A 55 -13.22 5.61 -4.58
#